data_a958ae6c427f5f50577994e4bc60a7e8
#
_entry.id   a958ae6c427f5f50577994e4bc60a7e8
#
_cell.length_a   1.000
_cell.length_b   1.000
_cell.length_c   1.000
_cell.angle_alpha   90.00
_cell.angle_beta   90.00
_cell.angle_gamma   90.00
#
_symmetry.space_group_name_H-M   'P 1'
#
loop_
_entity.id
_entity.type
_entity.pdbx_description
1 polymer ?
#
loop_
_entity_poly.entity_id
_entity_poly.type
_entity_poly.pdbx_seq_one_letter_code
_entity_poly.pdbx_strand_id
1 'polypeptide(L)'
;MKTTKIQEIDVPKVALGTWSWGFGGIAGGDSIFGNKLGKDELKPVFDRAMDLGLKLWDTATVYASGQSETILGEFVKDRRDAIISTKFTPELAEGRGDNAIFEFLDESLERLNKKVIDIYWIHNTKDMEEWAPKLVDVLKSGKVKKVGVSNHNLEQIKYVNNLLKEAGFQLHAIQNHFSLLYRTIETTGILDYCKENNIAVFSYMVLE
;
A
#
# COMPACT_ATOMS: atom_id res chain seq x y z
N MET A 1 -17.01 -13.91 2.64
CA MET A 1 -16.56 -12.59 2.13
C MET A 1 -16.49 -12.63 0.61
N LYS A 2 -16.90 -11.53 -0.10
CA LYS A 2 -16.68 -11.45 -1.55
C LYS A 2 -15.21 -11.17 -1.83
N THR A 3 -14.63 -11.88 -2.78
CA THR A 3 -13.23 -11.73 -3.21
C THR A 3 -13.12 -11.15 -4.61
N THR A 4 -11.95 -10.67 -4.95
CA THR A 4 -11.51 -10.28 -6.29
C THR A 4 -10.07 -10.74 -6.48
N LYS A 5 -9.51 -10.52 -7.66
CA LYS A 5 -8.12 -10.90 -7.93
C LYS A 5 -7.25 -9.67 -8.19
N ILE A 6 -6.04 -9.73 -7.67
CA ILE A 6 -4.92 -8.92 -8.16
C ILE A 6 -4.03 -9.91 -8.91
N GLN A 7 -4.32 -10.04 -10.21
CA GLN A 7 -3.79 -11.12 -11.04
C GLN A 7 -4.10 -12.51 -10.43
N GLU A 8 -3.09 -13.29 -10.02
CA GLU A 8 -3.27 -14.62 -9.42
C GLU A 8 -3.56 -14.60 -7.91
N ILE A 9 -3.48 -13.45 -7.23
CA ILE A 9 -3.72 -13.36 -5.78
C ILE A 9 -5.21 -13.09 -5.52
N ASP A 10 -5.88 -14.00 -4.82
CA ASP A 10 -7.24 -13.78 -4.33
C ASP A 10 -7.22 -12.89 -3.10
N VAL A 11 -7.92 -11.75 -3.18
CA VAL A 11 -8.01 -10.76 -2.10
C VAL A 11 -9.47 -10.46 -1.75
N PRO A 12 -9.78 -10.11 -0.49
CA PRO A 12 -11.07 -9.53 -0.14
C PRO A 12 -11.31 -8.25 -0.95
N LYS A 13 -12.59 -7.97 -1.32
CA LYS A 13 -12.96 -6.70 -1.97
C LYS A 13 -12.84 -5.48 -1.04
N VAL A 14 -12.64 -5.70 0.25
CA VAL A 14 -12.43 -4.66 1.25
C VAL A 14 -11.04 -4.84 1.83
N ALA A 15 -10.21 -3.82 1.71
CA ALA A 15 -8.95 -3.69 2.44
C ALA A 15 -9.19 -2.88 3.72
N LEU A 16 -8.51 -3.22 4.78
CA LEU A 16 -8.56 -2.49 6.04
C LEU A 16 -7.34 -1.60 6.17
N GLY A 17 -7.57 -0.27 6.15
CA GLY A 17 -6.52 0.72 6.32
C GLY A 17 -6.13 0.91 7.78
N THR A 18 -4.85 1.13 8.02
CA THR A 18 -4.31 1.31 9.38
C THR A 18 -3.76 2.72 9.61
N TRP A 19 -4.17 3.70 8.82
CA TRP A 19 -3.69 5.08 8.97
C TRP A 19 -4.05 5.68 10.33
N SER A 20 -5.18 5.28 10.91
CA SER A 20 -5.58 5.71 12.25
C SER A 20 -4.88 4.97 13.39
N TRP A 21 -3.99 4.00 13.10
CA TRP A 21 -3.29 3.18 14.09
C TRP A 21 -1.99 3.82 14.53
N GLY A 22 -1.74 3.78 15.84
CA GLY A 22 -0.59 4.42 16.42
C GLY A 22 -0.79 5.92 16.64
N PHE A 23 0.09 6.53 17.39
CA PHE A 23 0.04 7.94 17.77
C PHE A 23 1.45 8.50 17.97
N GLY A 24 1.55 9.84 17.92
CA GLY A 24 2.84 10.52 17.84
C GLY A 24 3.50 10.37 16.47
N GLY A 25 4.61 11.06 16.27
CA GLY A 25 5.34 11.03 14.99
C GLY A 25 4.58 11.68 13.83
N ILE A 26 5.05 11.39 12.63
CA ILE A 26 4.46 11.91 11.39
C ILE A 26 3.20 11.11 11.04
N ALA A 27 2.13 11.79 10.67
CA ALA A 27 0.86 11.18 10.24
C ALA A 27 0.32 10.13 11.23
N GLY A 28 0.42 10.39 12.53
CA GLY A 28 -0.16 9.57 13.59
C GLY A 28 -1.68 9.72 13.67
N GLY A 29 -2.35 8.72 14.22
CA GLY A 29 -3.80 8.75 14.44
C GLY A 29 -4.27 9.93 15.26
N ASP A 30 -3.46 10.37 16.22
CA ASP A 30 -3.72 11.54 17.07
C ASP A 30 -3.67 12.86 16.31
N SER A 31 -2.75 13.02 15.38
CA SER A 31 -2.58 14.23 14.59
C SER A 31 -3.59 14.36 13.43
N ILE A 32 -4.04 13.24 12.87
CA ILE A 32 -4.91 13.21 11.69
C ILE A 32 -6.38 12.95 12.07
N PHE A 33 -6.63 12.01 12.98
CA PHE A 33 -7.98 11.54 13.33
C PHE A 33 -8.40 11.88 14.76
N GLY A 34 -7.52 12.49 15.56
CA GLY A 34 -7.81 12.85 16.94
C GLY A 34 -7.92 11.66 17.90
N ASN A 35 -7.38 10.49 17.54
CA ASN A 35 -7.42 9.28 18.35
C ASN A 35 -6.02 8.85 18.82
N LYS A 36 -5.96 7.97 19.81
CA LYS A 36 -4.72 7.36 20.30
C LYS A 36 -4.91 5.85 20.42
N LEU A 37 -5.09 5.21 19.24
CA LEU A 37 -5.33 3.78 19.17
C LEU A 37 -4.00 3.02 19.19
N GLY A 38 -3.77 2.31 20.27
CA GLY A 38 -2.63 1.44 20.46
C GLY A 38 -2.97 -0.03 20.26
N LYS A 39 -2.03 -0.88 20.62
CA LYS A 39 -2.12 -2.33 20.44
C LYS A 39 -3.32 -2.95 21.13
N ASP A 40 -3.60 -2.56 22.37
CA ASP A 40 -4.63 -3.19 23.20
C ASP A 40 -6.04 -2.91 22.66
N GLU A 41 -6.28 -1.67 22.19
CA GLU A 41 -7.55 -1.28 21.58
C GLU A 41 -7.75 -1.91 20.19
N LEU A 42 -6.65 -2.11 19.45
CA LEU A 42 -6.71 -2.56 18.06
C LEU A 42 -6.72 -4.08 17.91
N LYS A 43 -6.17 -4.83 18.87
CA LYS A 43 -6.09 -6.30 18.79
C LYS A 43 -7.48 -6.96 18.62
N PRO A 44 -8.52 -6.59 19.40
CA PRO A 44 -9.85 -7.16 19.21
C PRO A 44 -10.45 -6.84 17.82
N VAL A 45 -10.16 -5.65 17.28
CA VAL A 45 -10.61 -5.24 15.94
C VAL A 45 -9.93 -6.10 14.87
N PHE A 46 -8.61 -6.28 14.99
CA PHE A 46 -7.84 -7.13 14.08
C PHE A 46 -8.37 -8.57 14.08
N ASP A 47 -8.51 -9.17 15.26
CA ASP A 47 -8.98 -10.55 15.39
C ASP A 47 -10.37 -10.71 14.77
N ARG A 48 -11.30 -9.82 15.08
CA ARG A 48 -12.66 -9.85 14.52
C ARG A 48 -12.67 -9.73 13.00
N ALA A 49 -11.83 -8.86 12.44
CA ALA A 49 -11.70 -8.68 11.00
C ALA A 49 -11.19 -9.98 10.34
N MET A 50 -10.15 -10.58 10.89
CA MET A 50 -9.59 -11.84 10.39
C MET A 50 -10.62 -12.99 10.44
N ASP A 51 -11.40 -13.10 11.53
CA ASP A 51 -12.47 -14.09 11.67
C ASP A 51 -13.57 -13.94 10.62
N LEU A 52 -13.82 -12.72 10.18
CA LEU A 52 -14.77 -12.39 9.10
C LEU A 52 -14.17 -12.57 7.70
N GLY A 53 -12.90 -12.96 7.59
CA GLY A 53 -12.18 -13.13 6.33
C GLY A 53 -11.71 -11.81 5.70
N LEU A 54 -11.69 -10.71 6.44
CA LEU A 54 -11.11 -9.42 6.05
C LEU A 54 -9.60 -9.46 6.31
N LYS A 55 -8.87 -10.12 5.44
CA LYS A 55 -7.46 -10.45 5.65
C LYS A 55 -6.48 -9.57 4.87
N LEU A 56 -6.95 -8.57 4.12
CA LEU A 56 -6.12 -7.60 3.40
C LEU A 56 -5.97 -6.33 4.23
N TRP A 57 -4.74 -6.06 4.68
CA TRP A 57 -4.38 -4.94 5.53
C TRP A 57 -3.48 -3.97 4.79
N ASP A 58 -3.84 -2.70 4.78
CA ASP A 58 -3.12 -1.63 4.09
C ASP A 58 -2.55 -0.63 5.09
N THR A 59 -1.23 -0.50 5.09
CA THR A 59 -0.47 0.40 5.95
C THR A 59 0.50 1.26 5.12
N ALA A 60 1.37 2.02 5.76
CA ALA A 60 2.46 2.75 5.12
C ALA A 60 3.58 3.07 6.13
N THR A 61 4.79 3.20 5.63
CA THR A 61 5.97 3.59 6.42
C THR A 61 5.76 4.91 7.20
N VAL A 62 5.06 5.88 6.58
CA VAL A 62 4.83 7.19 7.19
C VAL A 62 3.82 7.18 8.34
N TYR A 63 2.94 6.18 8.42
CA TYR A 63 1.85 6.16 9.40
C TYR A 63 2.39 6.03 10.83
N ALA A 64 2.21 7.09 11.62
CA ALA A 64 2.79 7.24 12.96
C ALA A 64 4.29 6.92 12.99
N SER A 65 5.05 7.35 11.95
CA SER A 65 6.49 7.08 11.79
C SER A 65 6.86 5.60 11.90
N GLY A 66 6.05 4.71 11.29
CA GLY A 66 6.24 3.26 11.28
C GLY A 66 5.58 2.51 12.45
N GLN A 67 4.99 3.21 13.43
CA GLN A 67 4.30 2.56 14.54
C GLN A 67 3.09 1.75 14.07
N SER A 68 2.36 2.23 13.05
CA SER A 68 1.25 1.48 12.45
C SER A 68 1.69 0.13 11.90
N GLU A 69 2.83 0.08 11.18
CA GLU A 69 3.43 -1.18 10.70
C GLU A 69 3.85 -2.08 11.87
N THR A 70 4.45 -1.52 12.91
CA THR A 70 4.89 -2.29 14.10
C THR A 70 3.70 -2.94 14.81
N ILE A 71 2.61 -2.20 15.04
CA ILE A 71 1.39 -2.75 15.65
C ILE A 71 0.81 -3.86 14.78
N LEU A 72 0.67 -3.62 13.47
CA LEU A 72 0.16 -4.62 12.53
C LEU A 72 1.08 -5.85 12.51
N GLY A 73 2.39 -5.65 12.51
CA GLY A 73 3.41 -6.71 12.51
C GLY A 73 3.29 -7.66 13.70
N GLU A 74 3.01 -7.13 14.89
CA GLU A 74 2.76 -7.96 16.06
C GLU A 74 1.52 -8.85 15.92
N PHE A 75 0.48 -8.35 15.25
CA PHE A 75 -0.76 -9.10 15.05
C PHE A 75 -0.64 -10.16 13.96
N VAL A 76 0.15 -9.89 12.91
CA VAL A 76 0.25 -10.79 11.74
C VAL A 76 1.40 -11.79 11.80
N LYS A 77 2.27 -11.73 12.82
CA LYS A 77 3.42 -12.65 12.94
C LYS A 77 3.00 -14.13 12.91
N ASP A 78 1.87 -14.46 13.55
CA ASP A 78 1.32 -15.81 13.62
C ASP A 78 0.16 -16.06 12.63
N ARG A 79 -0.15 -15.07 11.76
CA ARG A 79 -1.23 -15.11 10.78
C ARG A 79 -0.66 -15.14 9.36
N ARG A 80 -0.37 -16.35 8.88
CA ARG A 80 0.17 -16.57 7.53
C ARG A 80 -0.82 -16.23 6.42
N ASP A 81 -2.10 -16.20 6.74
CA ASP A 81 -3.21 -15.88 5.84
C ASP A 81 -3.45 -14.36 5.68
N ALA A 82 -2.81 -13.52 6.50
CA ALA A 82 -2.87 -12.07 6.35
C ALA A 82 -2.10 -11.62 5.11
N ILE A 83 -2.76 -10.83 4.27
CA ILE A 83 -2.22 -10.19 3.06
C ILE A 83 -1.82 -8.77 3.43
N ILE A 84 -0.57 -8.40 3.20
CA ILE A 84 -0.01 -7.14 3.65
C ILE A 84 0.31 -6.23 2.47
N SER A 85 -0.17 -5.01 2.58
CA SER A 85 0.06 -3.90 1.67
C SER A 85 0.71 -2.76 2.44
N THR A 86 1.89 -2.31 2.00
CA THR A 86 2.58 -1.15 2.61
C THR A 86 3.25 -0.26 1.56
N LYS A 87 3.65 0.95 1.93
CA LYS A 87 4.02 2.01 0.98
C LYS A 87 5.34 2.66 1.35
N PHE A 88 6.20 2.82 0.35
CA PHE A 88 7.32 3.73 0.34
C PHE A 88 6.82 5.17 0.18
N THR A 89 7.24 6.06 1.05
CA THR A 89 6.86 7.48 1.02
C THR A 89 8.06 8.31 0.57
N PRO A 90 8.07 8.79 -0.68
CA PRO A 90 9.22 9.52 -1.27
C PRO A 90 9.74 10.70 -0.44
N GLU A 91 8.86 11.44 0.26
CA GLU A 91 9.26 12.56 1.12
C GLU A 91 10.21 12.17 2.24
N LEU A 92 10.16 10.92 2.68
CA LEU A 92 11.03 10.42 3.75
C LEU A 92 12.40 9.97 3.23
N ALA A 93 12.58 9.89 1.91
CA ALA A 93 13.83 9.47 1.28
C ALA A 93 14.87 10.60 1.16
N GLU A 94 14.50 11.84 1.43
CA GLU A 94 15.41 12.98 1.35
C GLU A 94 16.66 12.75 2.20
N GLY A 95 17.84 12.82 1.57
CA GLY A 95 19.13 12.57 2.19
C GLY A 95 19.53 11.09 2.37
N ARG A 96 18.68 10.12 2.00
CA ARG A 96 19.01 8.67 2.09
C ARG A 96 19.67 8.08 0.81
N GLY A 97 19.65 8.85 -0.29
CA GLY A 97 20.25 8.42 -1.57
C GLY A 97 19.45 7.36 -2.32
N ASP A 98 20.04 6.84 -3.40
CA ASP A 98 19.38 6.01 -4.41
C ASP A 98 18.80 4.69 -3.91
N ASN A 99 19.24 4.21 -2.77
CA ASN A 99 18.80 2.93 -2.20
C ASN A 99 17.65 3.08 -1.19
N ALA A 100 17.17 4.31 -0.96
CA ALA A 100 16.16 4.57 0.07
C ALA A 100 14.93 3.67 -0.05
N ILE A 101 14.42 3.40 -1.25
CA ILE A 101 13.25 2.53 -1.43
C ILE A 101 13.49 1.09 -0.90
N PHE A 102 14.72 0.58 -1.00
CA PHE A 102 15.11 -0.73 -0.46
C PHE A 102 15.30 -0.69 1.04
N GLU A 103 15.91 0.36 1.57
CA GLU A 103 16.05 0.56 3.02
C GLU A 103 14.68 0.62 3.69
N PHE A 104 13.76 1.42 3.15
CA PHE A 104 12.37 1.47 3.64
C PHE A 104 11.63 0.14 3.50
N LEU A 105 11.88 -0.62 2.42
CA LEU A 105 11.30 -1.95 2.27
C LEU A 105 11.82 -2.90 3.35
N ASP A 106 13.11 -2.88 3.64
CA ASP A 106 13.72 -3.74 4.67
C ASP A 106 13.23 -3.34 6.07
N GLU A 107 13.17 -2.05 6.37
CA GLU A 107 12.57 -1.53 7.59
C GLU A 107 11.09 -1.95 7.75
N SER A 108 10.31 -1.90 6.66
CA SER A 108 8.91 -2.35 6.66
C SER A 108 8.78 -3.84 6.89
N LEU A 109 9.63 -4.66 6.27
CA LEU A 109 9.68 -6.10 6.47
C LEU A 109 9.97 -6.46 7.93
N GLU A 110 10.92 -5.74 8.56
CA GLU A 110 11.26 -5.89 9.97
C GLU A 110 10.07 -5.53 10.86
N ARG A 111 9.49 -4.31 10.71
CA ARG A 111 8.35 -3.85 11.51
C ARG A 111 7.13 -4.75 11.38
N LEU A 112 6.88 -5.26 10.17
CA LEU A 112 5.73 -6.13 9.85
C LEU A 112 5.96 -7.61 10.20
N ASN A 113 7.16 -7.99 10.65
CA ASN A 113 7.53 -9.39 10.91
C ASN A 113 7.28 -10.30 9.69
N LYS A 114 7.55 -9.82 8.48
CA LYS A 114 7.36 -10.53 7.21
C LYS A 114 8.68 -10.68 6.47
N LYS A 115 8.79 -11.73 5.66
CA LYS A 115 9.91 -11.92 4.72
C LYS A 115 9.58 -11.40 3.33
N VAL A 116 8.30 -11.26 3.02
CA VAL A 116 7.78 -10.82 1.73
C VAL A 116 6.53 -9.98 1.96
N ILE A 117 6.45 -8.83 1.31
CA ILE A 117 5.27 -7.97 1.25
C ILE A 117 4.40 -8.41 0.07
N ASP A 118 3.08 -8.46 0.25
CA ASP A 118 2.18 -8.86 -0.83
C ASP A 118 2.01 -7.75 -1.87
N ILE A 119 1.86 -6.49 -1.43
CA ILE A 119 1.76 -5.33 -2.31
C ILE A 119 2.62 -4.19 -1.77
N TYR A 120 3.54 -3.67 -2.58
CA TYR A 120 4.40 -2.54 -2.21
C TYR A 120 4.14 -1.35 -3.14
N TRP A 121 3.92 -0.17 -2.58
CA TRP A 121 3.52 1.00 -3.31
C TRP A 121 4.55 2.13 -3.28
N ILE A 122 4.60 2.92 -4.37
CA ILE A 122 5.04 4.32 -4.28
C ILE A 122 3.82 5.13 -3.82
N HIS A 123 3.95 5.81 -2.67
CA HIS A 123 2.81 6.42 -1.95
C HIS A 123 2.24 7.65 -2.65
N ASN A 124 3.07 8.39 -3.36
CA ASN A 124 2.69 9.60 -4.10
C ASN A 124 3.66 9.87 -5.26
N THR A 125 3.48 11.00 -5.95
CA THR A 125 4.16 11.31 -7.20
C THR A 125 5.49 12.07 -7.04
N LYS A 126 5.91 12.37 -5.81
CA LYS A 126 7.18 13.09 -5.60
C LYS A 126 8.34 12.27 -6.15
N ASP A 127 9.18 12.89 -6.97
CA ASP A 127 10.37 12.28 -7.57
C ASP A 127 10.06 10.93 -8.27
N MET A 128 8.88 10.82 -8.90
CA MET A 128 8.40 9.59 -9.53
C MET A 128 9.40 9.05 -10.57
N GLU A 129 10.05 9.92 -11.32
CA GLU A 129 11.02 9.54 -12.36
C GLU A 129 12.28 8.88 -11.76
N GLU A 130 12.60 9.17 -10.50
CA GLU A 130 13.67 8.53 -9.75
C GLU A 130 13.22 7.17 -9.20
N TRP A 131 12.01 7.11 -8.60
CA TRP A 131 11.57 5.94 -7.85
C TRP A 131 10.87 4.86 -8.69
N ALA A 132 10.15 5.23 -9.75
CA ALA A 132 9.44 4.27 -10.57
C ALA A 132 10.35 3.21 -11.22
N PRO A 133 11.54 3.56 -11.77
CA PRO A 133 12.47 2.55 -12.29
C PRO A 133 12.93 1.52 -11.26
N LYS A 134 13.06 1.92 -10.00
CA LYS A 134 13.48 1.04 -8.89
C LYS A 134 12.46 -0.08 -8.57
N LEU A 135 11.18 0.08 -8.97
CA LEU A 135 10.17 -0.98 -8.82
C LEU A 135 10.54 -2.27 -9.56
N VAL A 136 11.29 -2.18 -10.65
CA VAL A 136 11.81 -3.35 -11.37
C VAL A 136 12.75 -4.17 -10.47
N ASP A 137 13.67 -3.51 -9.81
CA ASP A 137 14.63 -4.19 -8.94
C ASP A 137 13.97 -4.62 -7.61
N VAL A 138 13.01 -3.87 -7.12
CA VAL A 138 12.15 -4.28 -6.00
C VAL A 138 11.45 -5.61 -6.31
N LEU A 139 10.86 -5.76 -7.51
CA LEU A 139 10.25 -7.03 -7.94
C LEU A 139 11.28 -8.15 -8.08
N LYS A 140 12.44 -7.88 -8.69
CA LYS A 140 13.53 -8.86 -8.86
C LYS A 140 14.10 -9.32 -7.52
N SER A 141 14.05 -8.51 -6.48
CA SER A 141 14.57 -8.87 -5.15
C SER A 141 13.83 -10.06 -4.50
N GLY A 142 12.61 -10.37 -4.97
CA GLY A 142 11.75 -11.39 -4.36
C GLY A 142 11.17 -11.00 -2.98
N LYS A 143 11.46 -9.78 -2.50
CA LYS A 143 10.94 -9.26 -1.23
C LYS A 143 9.49 -8.74 -1.33
N VAL A 144 8.98 -8.58 -2.55
CA VAL A 144 7.60 -8.18 -2.81
C VAL A 144 6.98 -9.07 -3.88
N LYS A 145 5.66 -9.31 -3.79
CA LYS A 145 4.94 -10.08 -4.81
C LYS A 145 4.38 -9.19 -5.91
N LYS A 146 3.87 -8.01 -5.55
CA LYS A 146 3.18 -7.07 -6.43
C LYS A 146 3.63 -5.65 -6.12
N VAL A 147 3.65 -4.79 -7.14
CA VAL A 147 3.90 -3.36 -6.98
C VAL A 147 2.73 -2.54 -7.46
N GLY A 148 2.58 -1.36 -6.87
CA GLY A 148 1.55 -0.40 -7.20
C GLY A 148 2.03 1.04 -7.06
N VAL A 149 1.21 1.97 -7.51
CA VAL A 149 1.41 3.41 -7.31
C VAL A 149 0.14 4.03 -6.74
N SER A 150 0.31 5.05 -5.89
CA SER A 150 -0.80 5.74 -5.24
C SER A 150 -0.77 7.23 -5.58
N ASN A 151 -1.96 7.82 -5.77
CA ASN A 151 -2.12 9.24 -6.08
C ASN A 151 -1.56 9.68 -7.46
N HIS A 152 -1.41 8.75 -8.39
CA HIS A 152 -0.91 9.04 -9.73
C HIS A 152 -2.05 9.37 -10.71
N ASN A 153 -1.79 10.32 -11.63
CA ASN A 153 -2.69 10.60 -12.75
C ASN A 153 -2.50 9.57 -13.88
N LEU A 154 -3.34 9.66 -14.93
CA LEU A 154 -3.34 8.69 -16.02
C LEU A 154 -1.99 8.59 -16.75
N GLU A 155 -1.36 9.72 -17.04
CA GLU A 155 -0.08 9.72 -17.76
C GLU A 155 1.06 9.13 -16.92
N GLN A 156 1.05 9.39 -15.63
CA GLN A 156 2.00 8.81 -14.69
C GLN A 156 1.80 7.29 -14.54
N ILE A 157 0.54 6.84 -14.47
CA ILE A 157 0.21 5.41 -14.42
C ILE A 157 0.69 4.71 -15.70
N LYS A 158 0.44 5.31 -16.87
CA LYS A 158 0.94 4.78 -18.15
C LYS A 158 2.46 4.71 -18.20
N TYR A 159 3.14 5.76 -17.75
CA TYR A 159 4.59 5.80 -17.68
C TYR A 159 5.15 4.64 -16.86
N VAL A 160 4.68 4.48 -15.62
CA VAL A 160 5.14 3.40 -14.72
C VAL A 160 4.83 2.02 -15.31
N ASN A 161 3.62 1.83 -15.88
CA ASN A 161 3.24 0.55 -16.45
C ASN A 161 4.09 0.20 -17.68
N ASN A 162 4.41 1.16 -18.55
CA ASN A 162 5.26 0.93 -19.72
C ASN A 162 6.70 0.59 -19.31
N LEU A 163 7.26 1.34 -18.35
CA LEU A 163 8.57 1.06 -17.78
C LEU A 163 8.68 -0.37 -17.22
N LEU A 164 7.66 -0.81 -16.48
CA LEU A 164 7.61 -2.16 -15.96
C LEU A 164 7.48 -3.21 -17.09
N LYS A 165 6.66 -2.94 -18.12
CA LYS A 165 6.48 -3.83 -19.29
C LYS A 165 7.78 -4.01 -20.08
N GLU A 166 8.57 -2.97 -20.26
CA GLU A 166 9.87 -3.04 -20.93
C GLU A 166 10.86 -3.96 -20.18
N ALA A 167 10.71 -4.06 -18.86
CA ALA A 167 11.49 -4.96 -18.02
C ALA A 167 10.87 -6.37 -17.85
N GLY A 168 9.76 -6.69 -18.57
CA GLY A 168 9.09 -7.99 -18.50
C GLY A 168 8.13 -8.14 -17.31
N PHE A 169 7.77 -7.05 -16.64
CA PHE A 169 6.80 -6.99 -15.56
C PHE A 169 5.56 -6.20 -15.98
N GLN A 170 4.71 -5.86 -15.03
CA GLN A 170 3.60 -4.92 -15.22
C GLN A 170 3.25 -4.22 -13.91
N LEU A 171 2.55 -3.10 -14.00
CA LEU A 171 1.92 -2.48 -12.84
C LEU A 171 0.74 -3.35 -12.39
N HIS A 172 0.68 -3.68 -11.11
CA HIS A 172 -0.32 -4.62 -10.60
C HIS A 172 -1.56 -3.92 -10.05
N ALA A 173 -1.38 -2.75 -9.47
CA ALA A 173 -2.47 -2.02 -8.85
C ALA A 173 -2.20 -0.51 -8.79
N ILE A 174 -3.27 0.26 -8.67
CA ILE A 174 -3.24 1.68 -8.27
C ILE A 174 -4.06 1.88 -7.01
N GLN A 175 -3.70 2.89 -6.20
CA GLN A 175 -4.47 3.31 -5.04
C GLN A 175 -4.72 4.81 -5.10
N ASN A 176 -5.93 5.21 -5.47
CA ASN A 176 -6.30 6.61 -5.65
C ASN A 176 -7.55 6.98 -4.84
N HIS A 177 -7.68 8.26 -4.52
CA HIS A 177 -8.88 8.80 -3.92
C HIS A 177 -10.09 8.55 -4.83
N PHE A 178 -11.10 7.86 -4.32
CA PHE A 178 -12.34 7.60 -5.03
C PHE A 178 -13.48 7.34 -4.06
N SER A 179 -14.49 8.19 -4.11
CA SER A 179 -15.70 8.13 -3.31
C SER A 179 -16.91 8.51 -4.15
N LEU A 180 -18.09 8.54 -3.54
CA LEU A 180 -19.30 9.08 -4.20
C LEU A 180 -19.19 10.58 -4.51
N LEU A 181 -18.37 11.31 -3.74
CA LEU A 181 -18.16 12.76 -3.89
C LEU A 181 -16.94 13.08 -4.76
N TYR A 182 -15.91 12.24 -4.74
CA TYR A 182 -14.67 12.44 -5.49
C TYR A 182 -14.50 11.37 -6.58
N ARG A 183 -14.87 11.71 -7.83
CA ARG A 183 -14.98 10.76 -8.94
C ARG A 183 -13.97 10.98 -10.07
N THR A 184 -12.86 11.62 -9.77
CA THR A 184 -11.85 11.99 -10.77
C THR A 184 -11.34 10.78 -11.58
N ILE A 185 -11.14 9.62 -10.95
CA ILE A 185 -10.62 8.44 -11.66
C ILE A 185 -11.58 7.89 -12.74
N GLU A 186 -12.87 8.18 -12.65
CA GLU A 186 -13.86 7.81 -13.68
C GLU A 186 -13.79 8.73 -14.90
N THR A 187 -13.63 10.04 -14.66
CA THR A 187 -13.71 11.06 -15.71
C THR A 187 -12.38 11.28 -16.45
N THR A 188 -11.28 10.81 -15.88
CA THR A 188 -9.92 10.98 -16.45
C THR A 188 -9.43 9.77 -17.24
N GLY A 189 -10.26 8.73 -17.43
CA GLY A 189 -9.89 7.52 -18.17
C GLY A 189 -9.02 6.54 -17.39
N ILE A 190 -8.75 6.79 -16.09
CA ILE A 190 -7.93 5.90 -15.26
C ILE A 190 -8.58 4.53 -15.12
N LEU A 191 -9.91 4.48 -14.87
CA LEU A 191 -10.61 3.20 -14.69
C LEU A 191 -10.59 2.35 -15.98
N ASP A 192 -10.79 2.97 -17.13
CA ASP A 192 -10.78 2.27 -18.42
C ASP A 192 -9.37 1.71 -18.70
N TYR A 193 -8.34 2.55 -18.52
CA TYR A 193 -6.96 2.11 -18.68
C TYR A 193 -6.59 0.95 -17.74
N CYS A 194 -6.97 1.04 -16.47
CA CYS A 194 -6.72 -0.04 -15.50
C CYS A 194 -7.42 -1.34 -15.90
N LYS A 195 -8.67 -1.27 -16.36
CA LYS A 195 -9.44 -2.42 -16.84
C LYS A 195 -8.79 -3.07 -18.06
N GLU A 196 -8.38 -2.27 -19.05
CA GLU A 196 -7.73 -2.75 -20.28
C GLU A 196 -6.37 -3.41 -20.01
N ASN A 197 -5.65 -2.94 -19.00
CA ASN A 197 -4.31 -3.43 -18.64
C ASN A 197 -4.30 -4.41 -17.46
N ASN A 198 -5.47 -4.88 -16.99
CA ASN A 198 -5.60 -5.78 -15.83
C ASN A 198 -4.89 -5.25 -14.57
N ILE A 199 -5.01 -3.95 -14.31
CA ILE A 199 -4.49 -3.26 -13.14
C ILE A 199 -5.62 -3.14 -12.12
N ALA A 200 -5.41 -3.63 -10.90
CA ALA A 200 -6.40 -3.53 -9.82
C ALA A 200 -6.51 -2.08 -9.30
N VAL A 201 -7.72 -1.66 -8.96
CA VAL A 201 -7.98 -0.32 -8.42
C VAL A 201 -8.36 -0.43 -6.95
N PHE A 202 -7.57 0.21 -6.10
CA PHE A 202 -7.85 0.42 -4.69
C PHE A 202 -8.39 1.85 -4.50
N SER A 203 -9.53 1.95 -3.82
CA SER A 203 -10.12 3.22 -3.46
C SER A 203 -9.84 3.52 -1.99
N TYR A 204 -9.38 4.72 -1.68
CA TYR A 204 -9.30 5.20 -0.30
C TYR A 204 -10.26 6.38 -0.08
N MET A 205 -10.55 6.75 1.18
CA MET A 205 -11.52 7.78 1.56
C MET A 205 -12.92 7.53 0.95
N VAL A 206 -13.37 6.28 0.94
CA VAL A 206 -14.63 5.89 0.28
C VAL A 206 -15.89 6.31 1.01
N LEU A 207 -15.77 6.69 2.29
CA LEU A 207 -16.87 7.05 3.20
C LEU A 207 -16.84 8.53 3.63
N GLU A 208 -16.19 9.39 2.89
CA GLU A 208 -16.13 10.84 3.18
C GLU A 208 -17.43 11.41 3.69
#